data_9efc677da5284a583d3a4858cdacf982
#
_entry.id   9efc677da5284a583d3a4858cdacf982
#
_cell.length_a   1.000
_cell.length_b   1.000
_cell.length_c   1.000
_cell.angle_alpha   90.00
_cell.angle_beta   90.00
_cell.angle_gamma   90.00
#
_symmetry.space_group_name_H-M   'P 1'
#
loop_
_entity.id
_entity.type
_entity.pdbx_description
1 polymer ?
#
loop_
_entity_poly.entity_id
_entity_poly.type
_entity_poly.pdbx_seq_one_letter_code
_entity_poly.pdbx_strand_id
1 'polypeptide(L)'
;MPNLNKLVCKRCIMDSINDPDILINDDGVCNHCITFDFEFNKLPKGINKEKELESIIKKIKLKGVGRKYDCLLGVSGGVDSSYLAYLCSIYGLRPLIIHFDNGWNSELSVLNIQNLLDKLGFDFETLVINWDEFKDLQLSYFKAGVVDLEFPTDHAILASMFKIAKKHNIKFVLSGHNVVTEGTYLPKSWVHSKLDYLNLKDIHKQYGSIKLKTYPYLSFIKRLYNFYNSQFEYIQLLNFVDYNKFEVKKKLISELSWKDYGGKHFESIFTRF
;
A
#
# COMPACT_ATOMS: atom_id res chain seq x y z
N MET A 1 22.28 1.90 36.25
CA MET A 1 21.11 1.55 35.40
C MET A 1 20.83 0.08 35.66
N PRO A 2 19.62 -0.34 36.03
CA PRO A 2 19.34 -1.74 36.24
C PRO A 2 19.59 -2.50 34.93
N ASN A 3 20.31 -3.61 34.99
CA ASN A 3 20.43 -4.60 33.91
C ASN A 3 19.01 -5.14 33.60
N LEU A 4 18.26 -4.45 32.78
CA LEU A 4 17.06 -5.02 32.17
C LEU A 4 17.57 -6.15 31.28
N ASN A 5 17.35 -7.39 31.70
CA ASN A 5 17.62 -8.55 30.86
C ASN A 5 16.89 -8.33 29.54
N LYS A 6 17.65 -8.00 28.51
CA LYS A 6 17.11 -7.79 27.17
C LYS A 6 16.53 -9.12 26.67
N LEU A 7 15.20 -9.16 26.54
CA LEU A 7 14.53 -10.28 25.89
C LEU A 7 14.53 -10.02 24.39
N VAL A 8 15.03 -10.97 23.61
CA VAL A 8 15.11 -10.89 22.14
C VAL A 8 14.33 -12.05 21.53
N CYS A 9 13.52 -11.78 20.54
CA CYS A 9 12.80 -12.82 19.82
C CYS A 9 13.79 -13.73 19.07
N LYS A 10 13.62 -15.06 19.18
CA LYS A 10 14.45 -16.03 18.45
C LYS A 10 14.19 -16.06 16.93
N ARG A 11 13.07 -15.49 16.47
CA ARG A 11 12.63 -15.57 15.09
C ARG A 11 12.80 -14.26 14.31
N CYS A 12 12.67 -13.12 14.97
CA CYS A 12 12.84 -11.80 14.35
C CYS A 12 13.76 -10.92 15.20
N ILE A 13 13.96 -9.67 14.80
CA ILE A 13 14.89 -8.73 15.45
C ILE A 13 14.28 -7.98 16.66
N MET A 14 13.00 -8.19 16.97
CA MET A 14 12.31 -7.45 18.02
C MET A 14 12.79 -7.83 19.41
N ASP A 15 12.89 -6.83 20.28
CA ASP A 15 13.36 -6.99 21.65
C ASP A 15 12.58 -6.09 22.63
N SER A 16 12.75 -6.36 23.93
CA SER A 16 12.06 -5.65 25.03
C SER A 16 12.57 -4.23 25.30
N ILE A 17 13.66 -3.80 24.68
CA ILE A 17 14.16 -2.43 24.80
C ILE A 17 13.44 -1.53 23.80
N ASN A 18 13.32 -2.01 22.55
CA ASN A 18 12.70 -1.27 21.46
C ASN A 18 11.17 -1.37 21.46
N ASP A 19 10.63 -2.45 22.02
CA ASP A 19 9.21 -2.67 22.25
C ASP A 19 8.97 -3.09 23.71
N PRO A 20 8.71 -2.13 24.62
CA PRO A 20 8.46 -2.44 26.04
C PRO A 20 7.23 -3.32 26.27
N ASP A 21 6.30 -3.36 25.34
CA ASP A 21 5.07 -4.16 25.41
C ASP A 21 5.20 -5.53 24.73
N ILE A 22 6.41 -5.92 24.29
CA ILE A 22 6.64 -7.21 23.62
C ILE A 22 6.37 -8.37 24.58
N LEU A 23 5.61 -9.33 24.09
CA LEU A 23 5.39 -10.60 24.80
C LEU A 23 6.15 -11.70 24.06
N ILE A 24 7.00 -12.42 24.80
CA ILE A 24 7.76 -13.55 24.27
C ILE A 24 7.27 -14.81 24.98
N ASN A 25 6.85 -15.82 24.22
CA ASN A 25 6.38 -17.10 24.74
C ASN A 25 7.55 -18.00 25.21
N ASP A 26 7.23 -19.17 25.78
CA ASP A 26 8.19 -20.14 26.29
C ASP A 26 9.16 -20.67 25.21
N ASP A 27 8.74 -20.68 23.94
CA ASP A 27 9.61 -21.05 22.81
C ASP A 27 10.57 -19.91 22.40
N GLY A 28 10.43 -18.73 23.00
CA GLY A 28 11.23 -17.54 22.70
C GLY A 28 10.74 -16.77 21.48
N VAL A 29 9.48 -16.94 21.06
CA VAL A 29 8.88 -16.27 19.90
C VAL A 29 7.98 -15.13 20.35
N CYS A 30 8.11 -13.95 19.74
CA CYS A 30 7.35 -12.79 20.13
C CYS A 30 5.90 -12.79 19.59
N ASN A 31 5.03 -12.01 20.24
CA ASN A 31 3.65 -11.80 19.85
C ASN A 31 3.47 -11.29 18.40
N HIS A 32 4.41 -10.50 17.86
CA HIS A 32 4.36 -10.05 16.46
C HIS A 32 4.52 -11.22 15.47
N CYS A 33 5.48 -12.12 15.74
CA CYS A 33 5.65 -13.34 14.94
C CYS A 33 4.46 -14.29 15.06
N ILE A 34 3.87 -14.43 16.25
CA ILE A 34 2.67 -15.24 16.45
C ILE A 34 1.48 -14.65 15.69
N THR A 35 1.33 -13.33 15.73
CA THR A 35 0.28 -12.64 14.95
C THR A 35 0.46 -12.85 13.44
N PHE A 36 1.71 -12.78 12.96
CA PHE A 36 2.00 -13.10 11.55
C PHE A 36 1.55 -14.51 11.18
N ASP A 37 1.92 -15.52 11.99
CA ASP A 37 1.52 -16.91 11.73
C ASP A 37 0.00 -17.08 11.72
N PHE A 38 -0.68 -16.43 12.66
CA PHE A 38 -2.13 -16.46 12.74
C PHE A 38 -2.79 -15.88 11.48
N GLU A 39 -2.36 -14.71 11.01
CA GLU A 39 -2.89 -14.08 9.81
C GLU A 39 -2.49 -14.85 8.53
N PHE A 40 -1.26 -15.34 8.46
CA PHE A 40 -0.80 -16.18 7.35
C PHE A 40 -1.59 -17.49 7.24
N ASN A 41 -1.91 -18.10 8.38
CA ASN A 41 -2.69 -19.35 8.41
C ASN A 41 -4.18 -19.18 8.08
N LYS A 42 -4.72 -17.96 8.16
CA LYS A 42 -6.06 -17.64 7.67
C LYS A 42 -6.16 -17.58 6.14
N LEU A 43 -5.04 -17.40 5.45
CA LEU A 43 -5.06 -17.36 4.00
C LEU A 43 -5.51 -18.70 3.43
N PRO A 44 -6.38 -18.68 2.41
CA PRO A 44 -6.85 -19.91 1.79
C PRO A 44 -5.68 -20.64 1.11
N LYS A 45 -5.72 -21.97 1.12
CA LYS A 45 -4.65 -22.84 0.59
C LYS A 45 -5.22 -23.82 -0.44
N GLY A 46 -4.38 -24.22 -1.40
CA GLY A 46 -4.72 -25.20 -2.42
C GLY A 46 -6.00 -24.83 -3.19
N ILE A 47 -6.85 -25.79 -3.43
CA ILE A 47 -8.08 -25.64 -4.23
C ILE A 47 -9.05 -24.59 -3.67
N ASN A 48 -9.05 -24.34 -2.36
CA ASN A 48 -9.87 -23.30 -1.77
C ASN A 48 -9.37 -21.90 -2.17
N LYS A 49 -8.07 -21.72 -2.34
CA LYS A 49 -7.46 -20.49 -2.80
C LYS A 49 -7.91 -20.12 -4.22
N GLU A 50 -7.91 -21.09 -5.12
CA GLU A 50 -8.37 -20.92 -6.50
C GLU A 50 -9.86 -20.57 -6.55
N LYS A 51 -10.71 -21.30 -5.79
CA LYS A 51 -12.14 -21.03 -5.71
C LYS A 51 -12.46 -19.65 -5.16
N GLU A 52 -11.74 -19.20 -4.13
CA GLU A 52 -11.92 -17.85 -3.57
C GLU A 52 -11.48 -16.78 -4.57
N LEU A 53 -10.36 -16.98 -5.24
CA LEU A 53 -9.90 -16.07 -6.29
C LEU A 53 -10.95 -15.95 -7.41
N GLU A 54 -11.45 -17.07 -7.94
CA GLU A 54 -12.48 -17.07 -8.97
C GLU A 54 -13.76 -16.35 -8.50
N SER A 55 -14.18 -16.59 -7.24
CA SER A 55 -15.32 -15.91 -6.63
C SER A 55 -15.11 -14.38 -6.57
N ILE A 56 -13.93 -13.93 -6.14
CA ILE A 56 -13.56 -12.52 -6.08
C ILE A 56 -13.60 -11.89 -7.48
N ILE A 57 -12.97 -12.53 -8.46
CA ILE A 57 -12.94 -12.04 -9.85
C ILE A 57 -14.35 -11.94 -10.42
N LYS A 58 -15.18 -12.98 -10.22
CA LYS A 58 -16.60 -12.99 -10.62
C LYS A 58 -17.38 -11.84 -9.98
N LYS A 59 -17.20 -11.61 -8.68
CA LYS A 59 -17.83 -10.52 -7.92
C LYS A 59 -17.45 -9.15 -8.50
N ILE A 60 -16.19 -8.93 -8.78
CA ILE A 60 -15.68 -7.67 -9.37
C ILE A 60 -16.32 -7.45 -10.74
N LYS A 61 -16.30 -8.45 -11.62
CA LYS A 61 -16.89 -8.36 -12.97
C LYS A 61 -18.40 -8.09 -12.94
N LEU A 62 -19.13 -8.80 -12.08
CA LEU A 62 -20.58 -8.62 -11.95
C LEU A 62 -20.95 -7.20 -11.51
N LYS A 63 -20.21 -6.63 -10.57
CA LYS A 63 -20.43 -5.25 -10.12
C LYS A 63 -19.94 -4.19 -11.11
N GLY A 64 -19.05 -4.59 -12.05
CA GLY A 64 -18.56 -3.75 -13.14
C GLY A 64 -19.48 -3.71 -14.38
N VAL A 65 -20.52 -4.55 -14.44
CA VAL A 65 -21.45 -4.56 -15.57
C VAL A 65 -22.07 -3.18 -15.77
N GLY A 66 -22.05 -2.69 -17.01
CA GLY A 66 -22.55 -1.37 -17.36
C GLY A 66 -21.66 -0.18 -16.94
N ARG A 67 -20.48 -0.44 -16.38
CA ARG A 67 -19.49 0.57 -16.01
C ARG A 67 -18.27 0.52 -16.93
N LYS A 68 -17.57 1.64 -17.03
CA LYS A 68 -16.33 1.70 -17.81
C LYS A 68 -15.22 0.86 -17.16
N TYR A 69 -15.14 0.87 -15.84
CA TYR A 69 -14.12 0.17 -15.06
C TYR A 69 -14.72 -0.80 -14.04
N ASP A 70 -14.06 -1.94 -13.83
CA ASP A 70 -14.42 -2.94 -12.84
C ASP A 70 -13.82 -2.63 -11.46
N CYS A 71 -12.59 -2.09 -11.47
CA CYS A 71 -11.82 -1.81 -10.26
C CYS A 71 -10.85 -0.63 -10.46
N LEU A 72 -10.32 -0.14 -9.35
CA LEU A 72 -9.25 0.84 -9.28
C LEU A 72 -7.97 0.16 -8.81
N LEU A 73 -6.83 0.48 -9.42
CA LEU A 73 -5.53 -0.05 -9.05
C LEU A 73 -4.47 1.06 -9.03
N GLY A 74 -3.82 1.25 -7.88
CA GLY A 74 -2.65 2.11 -7.75
C GLY A 74 -1.37 1.40 -8.21
N VAL A 75 -0.56 2.06 -9.05
CA VAL A 75 0.74 1.54 -9.48
C VAL A 75 1.87 2.48 -9.08
N SER A 76 2.92 1.91 -8.50
CA SER A 76 4.17 2.58 -8.16
C SER A 76 5.33 2.23 -9.11
N GLY A 77 5.09 1.32 -10.07
CA GLY A 77 6.15 0.70 -10.87
C GLY A 77 6.88 -0.44 -10.15
N GLY A 78 6.61 -0.65 -8.86
CA GLY A 78 7.15 -1.76 -8.07
C GLY A 78 6.60 -3.13 -8.49
N VAL A 79 7.23 -4.21 -8.02
CA VAL A 79 6.90 -5.60 -8.39
C VAL A 79 5.44 -5.94 -8.13
N ASP A 80 4.97 -5.66 -6.90
CA ASP A 80 3.66 -6.10 -6.43
C ASP A 80 2.52 -5.43 -7.20
N SER A 81 2.58 -4.11 -7.36
CA SER A 81 1.58 -3.35 -8.12
C SER A 81 1.60 -3.66 -9.62
N SER A 82 2.78 -3.88 -10.19
CA SER A 82 2.93 -4.27 -11.61
C SER A 82 2.38 -5.68 -11.85
N TYR A 83 2.63 -6.61 -10.94
CA TYR A 83 2.09 -7.96 -11.05
C TYR A 83 0.59 -8.00 -10.88
N LEU A 84 0.04 -7.18 -9.99
CA LEU A 84 -1.40 -7.06 -9.83
C LEU A 84 -2.07 -6.52 -11.11
N ALA A 85 -1.46 -5.54 -11.78
CA ALA A 85 -1.94 -5.05 -13.08
C ALA A 85 -1.88 -6.15 -14.17
N TYR A 86 -0.80 -6.93 -14.20
CA TYR A 86 -0.69 -8.10 -15.08
C TYR A 86 -1.79 -9.12 -14.81
N LEU A 87 -2.08 -9.44 -13.55
CA LEU A 87 -3.18 -10.35 -13.18
C LEU A 87 -4.55 -9.80 -13.61
N CYS A 88 -4.78 -8.49 -13.52
CA CYS A 88 -6.01 -7.90 -14.04
C CYS A 88 -6.20 -8.20 -15.53
N SER A 89 -5.12 -8.14 -16.33
CA SER A 89 -5.16 -8.51 -17.74
C SER A 89 -5.48 -10.00 -17.93
N ILE A 90 -4.80 -10.88 -17.20
CA ILE A 90 -5.01 -12.34 -17.28
C ILE A 90 -6.47 -12.72 -16.94
N TYR A 91 -7.04 -12.09 -15.92
CA TYR A 91 -8.43 -12.35 -15.51
C TYR A 91 -9.46 -11.55 -16.30
N GLY A 92 -9.04 -10.75 -17.29
CA GLY A 92 -9.95 -9.94 -18.12
C GLY A 92 -10.73 -8.93 -17.30
N LEU A 93 -10.11 -8.31 -16.28
CA LEU A 93 -10.65 -7.16 -15.57
C LEU A 93 -10.31 -5.87 -16.32
N ARG A 94 -11.12 -4.85 -16.13
CA ARG A 94 -10.95 -3.50 -16.71
C ARG A 94 -10.59 -2.52 -15.58
N PRO A 95 -9.33 -2.48 -15.11
CA PRO A 95 -8.94 -1.53 -14.09
C PRO A 95 -8.81 -0.12 -14.66
N LEU A 96 -9.13 0.90 -13.84
CA LEU A 96 -8.54 2.21 -13.99
C LEU A 96 -7.22 2.20 -13.22
N ILE A 97 -6.12 2.39 -13.92
CA ILE A 97 -4.80 2.49 -13.29
C ILE A 97 -4.59 3.92 -12.83
N ILE A 98 -4.07 4.09 -11.61
CA ILE A 98 -3.66 5.40 -11.10
C ILE A 98 -2.22 5.37 -10.61
N HIS A 99 -1.53 6.46 -10.85
CA HIS A 99 -0.21 6.72 -10.29
C HIS A 99 -0.23 8.01 -9.47
N PHE A 100 0.34 7.96 -8.29
CA PHE A 100 0.48 9.13 -7.43
C PHE A 100 1.90 9.67 -7.56
N ASP A 101 2.02 10.82 -8.23
CA ASP A 101 3.29 11.50 -8.41
C ASP A 101 3.50 12.54 -7.30
N ASN A 102 4.37 12.20 -6.38
CA ASN A 102 4.77 13.05 -5.25
C ASN A 102 6.15 13.70 -5.44
N GLY A 103 6.74 13.62 -6.64
CA GLY A 103 8.06 14.16 -6.95
C GLY A 103 9.25 13.28 -6.54
N TRP A 104 9.00 12.10 -5.94
CA TRP A 104 10.04 11.18 -5.49
C TRP A 104 10.21 9.93 -6.36
N ASN A 105 9.51 9.86 -7.48
CA ASN A 105 9.58 8.71 -8.37
C ASN A 105 10.99 8.59 -8.98
N SER A 106 11.54 7.38 -8.96
CA SER A 106 12.76 7.11 -9.72
C SER A 106 12.44 7.05 -11.22
N GLU A 107 13.40 7.40 -12.07
CA GLU A 107 13.26 7.28 -13.54
C GLU A 107 12.86 5.86 -13.95
N LEU A 108 13.41 4.88 -13.24
CA LEU A 108 13.11 3.48 -13.49
C LEU A 108 11.67 3.12 -13.13
N SER A 109 11.08 3.72 -12.09
CA SER A 109 9.66 3.50 -11.76
C SER A 109 8.74 4.05 -12.84
N VAL A 110 9.04 5.25 -13.34
CA VAL A 110 8.30 5.87 -14.43
C VAL A 110 8.38 5.01 -15.70
N LEU A 111 9.57 4.53 -16.05
CA LEU A 111 9.77 3.63 -17.18
C LEU A 111 9.01 2.31 -17.03
N ASN A 112 9.00 1.72 -15.84
CA ASN A 112 8.26 0.48 -15.58
C ASN A 112 6.74 0.68 -15.69
N ILE A 113 6.24 1.82 -15.25
CA ILE A 113 4.82 2.19 -15.43
C ILE A 113 4.50 2.36 -16.91
N GLN A 114 5.35 3.06 -17.67
CA GLN A 114 5.16 3.25 -19.11
C GLN A 114 5.13 1.91 -19.84
N ASN A 115 6.10 1.04 -19.61
CA ASN A 115 6.16 -0.29 -20.21
C ASN A 115 4.92 -1.12 -19.90
N LEU A 116 4.44 -1.05 -18.66
CA LEU A 116 3.21 -1.73 -18.22
C LEU A 116 2.00 -1.23 -19.01
N LEU A 117 1.83 0.09 -19.13
CA LEU A 117 0.70 0.70 -19.83
C LEU A 117 0.72 0.39 -21.34
N ASP A 118 1.90 0.47 -21.96
CA ASP A 118 2.09 0.18 -23.39
C ASP A 118 1.74 -1.29 -23.72
N LYS A 119 2.03 -2.20 -22.79
CA LYS A 119 1.77 -3.65 -22.97
C LYS A 119 0.33 -4.04 -22.65
N LEU A 120 -0.26 -3.46 -21.61
CA LEU A 120 -1.57 -3.87 -21.11
C LEU A 120 -2.73 -3.02 -21.69
N GLY A 121 -2.46 -1.82 -22.18
CA GLY A 121 -3.47 -0.94 -22.80
C GLY A 121 -4.55 -0.44 -21.85
N PHE A 122 -4.28 -0.40 -20.54
CA PHE A 122 -5.25 0.07 -19.56
C PHE A 122 -5.36 1.60 -19.53
N ASP A 123 -6.55 2.11 -19.21
CA ASP A 123 -6.74 3.52 -18.93
C ASP A 123 -5.98 3.95 -17.68
N PHE A 124 -5.39 5.13 -17.73
CA PHE A 124 -4.44 5.62 -16.72
C PHE A 124 -4.72 7.08 -16.36
N GLU A 125 -4.68 7.40 -15.05
CA GLU A 125 -4.70 8.77 -14.54
C GLU A 125 -3.49 8.99 -13.62
N THR A 126 -2.72 10.07 -13.85
CA THR A 126 -1.66 10.51 -12.92
C THR A 126 -2.21 11.59 -11.99
N LEU A 127 -1.97 11.42 -10.72
CA LEU A 127 -2.27 12.41 -9.68
C LEU A 127 -0.97 13.10 -9.27
N VAL A 128 -0.75 14.28 -9.76
CA VAL A 128 0.42 15.10 -9.40
C VAL A 128 0.07 15.95 -8.17
N ILE A 129 0.89 15.84 -7.13
CA ILE A 129 0.76 16.66 -5.93
C ILE A 129 1.47 18.01 -6.11
N ASN A 130 0.98 19.06 -5.46
CA ASN A 130 1.72 20.32 -5.39
C ASN A 130 2.97 20.12 -4.55
N TRP A 131 4.13 20.25 -5.19
CA TRP A 131 5.43 19.96 -4.59
C TRP A 131 5.75 20.88 -3.40
N ASP A 132 5.44 22.17 -3.48
CA ASP A 132 5.75 23.11 -2.40
C ASP A 132 4.95 22.76 -1.13
N GLU A 133 3.66 22.48 -1.27
CA GLU A 133 2.82 22.04 -0.16
C GLU A 133 3.31 20.71 0.42
N PHE A 134 3.65 19.76 -0.43
CA PHE A 134 4.05 18.42 -0.02
C PHE A 134 5.42 18.41 0.64
N LYS A 135 6.39 19.13 0.08
CA LYS A 135 7.73 19.31 0.66
C LYS A 135 7.66 19.93 2.06
N ASP A 136 6.87 20.99 2.23
CA ASP A 136 6.69 21.65 3.54
C ASP A 136 6.05 20.69 4.56
N LEU A 137 5.06 19.90 4.13
CA LEU A 137 4.43 18.90 4.97
C LEU A 137 5.41 17.78 5.37
N GLN A 138 6.19 17.22 4.44
CA GLN A 138 7.22 16.24 4.76
C GLN A 138 8.27 16.80 5.72
N LEU A 139 8.74 18.03 5.48
CA LEU A 139 9.66 18.70 6.38
C LEU A 139 9.08 18.90 7.78
N SER A 140 7.77 19.12 7.89
CA SER A 140 7.08 19.21 9.18
C SER A 140 7.15 17.89 9.95
N TYR A 141 7.02 16.75 9.27
CA TYR A 141 7.17 15.42 9.85
C TYR A 141 8.60 15.13 10.31
N PHE A 142 9.62 15.56 9.54
CA PHE A 142 11.02 15.50 9.99
C PHE A 142 11.27 16.33 11.26
N LYS A 143 10.77 17.56 11.30
CA LYS A 143 10.90 18.44 12.47
C LYS A 143 10.17 17.91 13.69
N ALA A 144 9.05 17.24 13.49
CA ALA A 144 8.29 16.62 14.58
C ALA A 144 8.98 15.36 15.15
N GLY A 145 9.98 14.79 14.44
CA GLY A 145 10.71 13.59 14.90
C GLY A 145 9.85 12.34 15.03
N VAL A 146 8.84 12.19 14.20
CA VAL A 146 7.94 11.03 14.22
C VAL A 146 8.58 9.82 13.56
N VAL A 147 8.16 8.62 13.97
CA VAL A 147 8.68 7.36 13.43
C VAL A 147 8.30 7.16 11.96
N ASP A 148 7.12 7.61 11.57
CA ASP A 148 6.54 7.33 10.26
C ASP A 148 6.56 8.57 9.36
N LEU A 149 7.65 8.71 8.63
CA LEU A 149 7.87 9.82 7.69
C LEU A 149 7.09 9.68 6.37
N GLU A 150 6.59 8.47 6.06
CA GLU A 150 5.77 8.20 4.87
C GLU A 150 4.28 8.52 5.08
N PHE A 151 3.88 8.87 6.29
CA PHE A 151 2.49 9.21 6.58
C PHE A 151 1.88 10.22 5.60
N PRO A 152 2.54 11.34 5.24
CA PRO A 152 1.98 12.29 4.27
C PRO A 152 1.70 11.66 2.90
N THR A 153 2.60 10.83 2.41
CA THR A 153 2.43 10.11 1.13
C THR A 153 1.24 9.17 1.19
N ASP A 154 1.19 8.30 2.20
CA ASP A 154 0.15 7.28 2.32
C ASP A 154 -1.24 7.88 2.52
N HIS A 155 -1.33 8.94 3.35
CA HIS A 155 -2.59 9.65 3.54
C HIS A 155 -3.11 10.27 2.24
N ALA A 156 -2.24 10.91 1.47
CA ALA A 156 -2.59 11.52 0.19
C ALA A 156 -3.00 10.47 -0.85
N ILE A 157 -2.30 9.33 -0.93
CA ILE A 157 -2.66 8.22 -1.81
C ILE A 157 -4.07 7.71 -1.46
N LEU A 158 -4.33 7.39 -0.19
CA LEU A 158 -5.64 6.92 0.26
C LEU A 158 -6.75 7.93 -0.06
N ALA A 159 -6.54 9.21 0.27
CA ALA A 159 -7.51 10.27 0.00
C ALA A 159 -7.82 10.41 -1.50
N SER A 160 -6.79 10.30 -2.34
CA SER A 160 -6.89 10.37 -3.79
C SER A 160 -7.59 9.16 -4.39
N MET A 161 -7.27 7.96 -3.91
CA MET A 161 -7.95 6.73 -4.34
C MET A 161 -9.46 6.79 -4.06
N PHE A 162 -9.87 7.25 -2.87
CA PHE A 162 -11.28 7.45 -2.54
C PHE A 162 -11.96 8.45 -3.47
N LYS A 163 -11.29 9.57 -3.77
CA LYS A 163 -11.81 10.61 -4.67
C LYS A 163 -12.04 10.08 -6.08
N ILE A 164 -11.07 9.34 -6.62
CA ILE A 164 -11.15 8.79 -7.99
C ILE A 164 -12.16 7.65 -8.07
N ALA A 165 -12.16 6.73 -7.11
CA ALA A 165 -13.13 5.65 -7.08
C ALA A 165 -14.57 6.19 -7.05
N LYS A 166 -14.82 7.28 -6.30
CA LYS A 166 -16.12 7.97 -6.29
C LYS A 166 -16.41 8.64 -7.64
N LYS A 167 -15.45 9.37 -8.22
CA LYS A 167 -15.59 10.06 -9.51
C LYS A 167 -16.04 9.10 -10.62
N HIS A 168 -15.46 7.90 -10.65
CA HIS A 168 -15.74 6.88 -11.68
C HIS A 168 -16.75 5.81 -11.24
N ASN A 169 -17.39 5.98 -10.06
CA ASN A 169 -18.34 5.01 -9.51
C ASN A 169 -17.76 3.58 -9.39
N ILE A 170 -16.49 3.46 -9.08
CA ILE A 170 -15.78 2.20 -8.89
C ILE A 170 -16.03 1.70 -7.46
N LYS A 171 -16.29 0.39 -7.30
CA LYS A 171 -16.61 -0.23 -6.00
C LYS A 171 -15.46 -1.05 -5.42
N PHE A 172 -14.49 -1.44 -6.22
CA PHE A 172 -13.37 -2.25 -5.79
C PHE A 172 -12.05 -1.51 -6.00
N VAL A 173 -11.26 -1.48 -4.94
CA VAL A 173 -9.88 -0.99 -4.97
C VAL A 173 -8.97 -2.19 -4.76
N LEU A 174 -8.14 -2.50 -5.75
CA LEU A 174 -7.18 -3.58 -5.66
C LEU A 174 -5.85 -3.07 -5.12
N SER A 175 -5.27 -3.81 -4.18
CA SER A 175 -3.99 -3.49 -3.56
C SER A 175 -2.95 -4.56 -3.86
N GLY A 176 -1.72 -4.12 -4.15
CA GLY A 176 -0.54 -4.99 -4.25
C GLY A 176 -0.02 -5.48 -2.90
N HIS A 177 -0.54 -4.92 -1.80
CA HIS A 177 -0.18 -5.39 -0.46
C HIS A 177 -0.56 -6.87 -0.27
N ASN A 178 0.34 -7.64 0.36
CA ASN A 178 0.10 -9.05 0.64
C ASN A 178 0.83 -9.49 1.91
N VAL A 179 0.29 -10.51 2.56
CA VAL A 179 0.83 -11.01 3.84
C VAL A 179 2.21 -11.66 3.66
N VAL A 180 2.47 -12.28 2.50
CA VAL A 180 3.71 -13.05 2.27
C VAL A 180 4.95 -12.16 2.27
N THR A 181 4.88 -10.98 1.64
CA THR A 181 6.04 -10.08 1.48
C THR A 181 6.00 -8.85 2.37
N GLU A 182 4.83 -8.51 2.93
CA GLU A 182 4.61 -7.27 3.69
C GLU A 182 3.90 -7.51 5.04
N GLY A 183 3.68 -8.77 5.41
CA GLY A 183 3.05 -9.15 6.68
C GLY A 183 3.95 -8.92 7.88
N THR A 184 4.48 -7.70 8.04
CA THR A 184 5.26 -7.31 9.21
C THR A 184 4.34 -6.68 10.25
N TYR A 185 4.34 -7.26 11.46
CA TYR A 185 3.61 -6.71 12.60
C TYR A 185 4.58 -5.93 13.46
N LEU A 186 4.26 -4.65 13.69
CA LEU A 186 5.10 -3.70 14.41
C LEU A 186 4.45 -3.35 15.77
N PRO A 187 5.25 -2.86 16.73
CA PRO A 187 4.73 -2.31 17.98
C PRO A 187 3.65 -1.25 17.72
N LYS A 188 2.61 -1.25 18.53
CA LYS A 188 1.54 -0.24 18.41
C LYS A 188 2.04 1.19 18.56
N SER A 189 3.11 1.38 19.33
CA SER A 189 3.79 2.67 19.50
C SER A 189 4.51 3.18 18.26
N TRP A 190 4.81 2.29 17.28
CA TRP A 190 5.48 2.65 16.03
C TRP A 190 4.50 2.87 14.88
N VAL A 191 3.25 2.43 15.04
CA VAL A 191 2.25 2.47 13.97
C VAL A 191 1.20 3.51 14.29
N HIS A 192 0.97 4.43 13.36
CA HIS A 192 -0.12 5.39 13.43
C HIS A 192 -1.09 5.20 12.25
N SER A 193 -2.38 5.45 12.51
CA SER A 193 -3.39 5.28 11.47
C SER A 193 -3.18 6.27 10.33
N LYS A 194 -2.88 5.79 9.14
CA LYS A 194 -2.70 6.61 7.91
C LYS A 194 -3.94 7.45 7.55
N LEU A 195 -5.06 7.21 8.22
CA LEU A 195 -6.31 7.96 8.07
C LEU A 195 -6.50 9.07 9.11
N ASP A 196 -5.53 9.29 10.01
CA ASP A 196 -5.62 10.33 11.03
C ASP A 196 -5.22 11.70 10.49
N TYR A 197 -6.19 12.35 9.87
CA TYR A 197 -6.01 13.72 9.38
C TYR A 197 -5.80 14.76 10.50
N LEU A 198 -6.31 14.51 11.72
CA LEU A 198 -6.12 15.44 12.82
C LEU A 198 -4.65 15.50 13.25
N ASN A 199 -4.01 14.34 13.35
CA ASN A 199 -2.57 14.27 13.61
C ASN A 199 -1.77 14.99 12.53
N LEU A 200 -2.06 14.72 11.24
CA LEU A 200 -1.41 15.41 10.12
C LEU A 200 -1.55 16.93 10.22
N LYS A 201 -2.78 17.39 10.47
CA LYS A 201 -3.08 18.82 10.58
C LYS A 201 -2.35 19.47 11.76
N ASP A 202 -2.25 18.78 12.89
CA ASP A 202 -1.59 19.28 14.10
C ASP A 202 -0.08 19.38 13.90
N ILE A 203 0.57 18.34 13.37
CA ILE A 203 2.00 18.38 13.03
C ILE A 203 2.29 19.52 12.04
N HIS A 204 1.49 19.65 10.99
CA HIS A 204 1.69 20.71 10.02
C HIS A 204 1.45 22.11 10.60
N LYS A 205 0.48 22.27 11.51
CA LYS A 205 0.24 23.54 12.21
C LYS A 205 1.43 23.97 13.09
N GLN A 206 2.14 23.01 13.69
CA GLN A 206 3.26 23.28 14.57
C GLN A 206 4.57 23.57 13.82
N TYR A 207 4.81 22.89 12.71
CA TYR A 207 6.10 22.86 12.04
C TYR A 207 6.08 23.32 10.58
N GLY A 208 4.89 23.45 9.97
CA GLY A 208 4.74 23.86 8.58
C GLY A 208 4.74 25.39 8.43
N SER A 209 5.09 25.83 7.24
CA SER A 209 5.18 27.24 6.85
C SER A 209 4.23 27.60 5.71
N ILE A 210 3.81 26.63 4.90
CA ILE A 210 2.98 26.82 3.71
C ILE A 210 1.56 26.29 4.00
N LYS A 211 0.55 27.06 3.61
CA LYS A 211 -0.83 26.63 3.75
C LYS A 211 -1.17 25.53 2.74
N LEU A 212 -1.61 24.38 3.22
CA LEU A 212 -2.11 23.29 2.37
C LEU A 212 -3.46 23.68 1.74
N LYS A 213 -3.48 23.92 0.43
CA LYS A 213 -4.67 24.30 -0.34
C LYS A 213 -5.15 23.16 -1.24
N THR A 214 -4.21 22.44 -1.85
CA THR A 214 -4.46 21.41 -2.86
C THR A 214 -4.12 20.00 -2.37
N TYR A 215 -3.37 19.88 -1.28
CA TYR A 215 -3.01 18.59 -0.70
C TYR A 215 -4.26 17.73 -0.46
N PRO A 216 -4.29 16.50 -1.04
CA PRO A 216 -5.44 15.62 -0.89
C PRO A 216 -5.52 15.07 0.54
N TYR A 217 -6.65 15.29 1.19
CA TYR A 217 -6.88 14.79 2.55
C TYR A 217 -8.25 14.16 2.73
N LEU A 218 -8.31 13.23 3.67
CA LEU A 218 -9.53 12.53 4.06
C LEU A 218 -9.88 12.84 5.53
N SER A 219 -10.67 13.90 5.75
CA SER A 219 -11.15 14.24 7.10
C SER A 219 -12.08 13.16 7.66
N PHE A 220 -12.24 13.13 8.99
CA PHE A 220 -13.14 12.18 9.66
C PHE A 220 -14.55 12.21 9.09
N ILE A 221 -15.10 13.40 8.86
CA ILE A 221 -16.45 13.57 8.28
C ILE A 221 -16.50 13.00 6.85
N LYS A 222 -15.50 13.31 6.01
CA LYS A 222 -15.41 12.74 4.65
C LYS A 222 -15.28 11.21 4.68
N ARG A 223 -14.54 10.67 5.66
CA ARG A 223 -14.40 9.23 5.86
C ARG A 223 -15.70 8.56 6.25
N LEU A 224 -16.44 9.11 7.22
CA LEU A 224 -17.77 8.63 7.59
C LEU A 224 -18.73 8.69 6.40
N TYR A 225 -18.80 9.81 5.71
CA TYR A 225 -19.64 9.94 4.53
C TYR A 225 -19.30 8.90 3.47
N ASN A 226 -18.02 8.67 3.18
CA ASN A 226 -17.58 7.66 2.23
C ASN A 226 -17.89 6.24 2.71
N PHE A 227 -17.72 5.96 3.99
CA PHE A 227 -18.07 4.65 4.57
C PHE A 227 -19.54 4.31 4.37
N TYR A 228 -20.45 5.25 4.63
CA TYR A 228 -21.89 5.03 4.49
C TYR A 228 -22.38 5.06 3.03
N ASN A 229 -21.79 5.89 2.17
CA ASN A 229 -22.33 6.16 0.84
C ASN A 229 -21.55 5.50 -0.31
N SER A 230 -20.29 5.17 -0.14
CA SER A 230 -19.46 4.70 -1.24
C SER A 230 -19.22 3.20 -1.28
N GLN A 231 -19.37 2.52 -0.13
CA GLN A 231 -19.20 1.05 -0.01
C GLN A 231 -18.02 0.51 -0.83
N PHE A 232 -16.85 1.14 -0.68
CA PHE A 232 -15.65 0.62 -1.33
C PHE A 232 -15.18 -0.63 -0.61
N GLU A 233 -14.87 -1.64 -1.39
CA GLU A 233 -14.22 -2.85 -0.91
C GLU A 233 -12.74 -2.84 -1.33
N TYR A 234 -11.86 -2.96 -0.35
CA TYR A 234 -10.42 -3.03 -0.55
C TYR A 234 -10.00 -4.49 -0.62
N ILE A 235 -9.42 -4.91 -1.74
CA ILE A 235 -9.09 -6.30 -1.98
C ILE A 235 -7.57 -6.46 -2.16
N GLN A 236 -6.95 -7.28 -1.31
CA GLN A 236 -5.56 -7.70 -1.41
C GLN A 236 -5.47 -8.97 -2.27
N LEU A 237 -5.61 -8.81 -3.60
CA LEU A 237 -5.76 -9.93 -4.52
C LEU A 237 -4.56 -10.88 -4.50
N LEU A 238 -3.35 -10.37 -4.22
CA LEU A 238 -2.13 -11.19 -4.16
C LEU A 238 -2.14 -12.24 -3.03
N ASN A 239 -3.00 -12.10 -2.03
CA ASN A 239 -3.17 -13.12 -1.00
C ASN A 239 -3.87 -14.39 -1.52
N PHE A 240 -4.52 -14.30 -2.67
CA PHE A 240 -5.28 -15.41 -3.29
C PHE A 240 -4.57 -16.02 -4.50
N VAL A 241 -3.32 -15.66 -4.77
CA VAL A 241 -2.48 -16.26 -5.81
C VAL A 241 -1.23 -16.87 -5.19
N ASP A 242 -0.60 -17.81 -5.90
CA ASP A 242 0.72 -18.29 -5.50
C ASP A 242 1.75 -17.23 -5.82
N TYR A 243 2.14 -16.49 -4.78
CA TYR A 243 3.03 -15.36 -4.91
C TYR A 243 4.45 -15.71 -4.48
N ASN A 244 5.35 -15.79 -5.46
CA ASN A 244 6.78 -15.88 -5.27
C ASN A 244 7.45 -14.70 -5.96
N LYS A 245 8.02 -13.78 -5.20
CA LYS A 245 8.58 -12.53 -5.72
C LYS A 245 9.65 -12.73 -6.80
N PHE A 246 10.44 -13.79 -6.69
CA PHE A 246 11.49 -14.10 -7.66
C PHE A 246 10.89 -14.53 -9.02
N GLU A 247 9.93 -15.44 -9.00
CA GLU A 247 9.25 -15.88 -10.21
C GLU A 247 8.40 -14.78 -10.84
N VAL A 248 7.77 -13.96 -9.99
CA VAL A 248 7.01 -12.77 -10.43
C VAL A 248 7.91 -11.79 -11.17
N LYS A 249 9.11 -11.48 -10.65
CA LYS A 249 10.07 -10.60 -11.33
C LYS A 249 10.44 -11.13 -12.72
N LYS A 250 10.78 -12.42 -12.83
CA LYS A 250 11.07 -13.04 -14.14
C LYS A 250 9.92 -12.85 -15.12
N LYS A 251 8.69 -13.08 -14.65
CA LYS A 251 7.49 -12.96 -15.47
C LYS A 251 7.25 -11.52 -15.92
N LEU A 252 7.40 -10.54 -15.03
CA LEU A 252 7.25 -9.12 -15.38
C LEU A 252 8.31 -8.66 -16.40
N ILE A 253 9.54 -9.15 -16.29
CA ILE A 253 10.61 -8.86 -17.23
C ILE A 253 10.26 -9.40 -18.62
N SER A 254 9.82 -10.67 -18.72
CA SER A 254 9.47 -11.30 -20.00
C SER A 254 8.22 -10.71 -20.63
N GLU A 255 7.16 -10.49 -19.85
CA GLU A 255 5.84 -10.12 -20.37
C GLU A 255 5.66 -8.60 -20.55
N LEU A 256 6.19 -7.82 -19.60
CA LEU A 256 5.96 -6.37 -19.55
C LEU A 256 7.22 -5.54 -19.84
N SER A 257 8.35 -6.14 -20.16
CA SER A 257 9.64 -5.44 -20.29
C SER A 257 10.01 -4.64 -19.02
N TRP A 258 9.51 -5.08 -17.86
CA TRP A 258 9.77 -4.48 -16.58
C TRP A 258 11.24 -4.64 -16.20
N LYS A 259 11.83 -3.63 -15.58
CA LYS A 259 13.24 -3.63 -15.17
C LYS A 259 13.37 -3.74 -13.66
N ASP A 260 14.26 -4.61 -13.19
CA ASP A 260 14.53 -4.79 -11.76
C ASP A 260 15.28 -3.58 -11.19
N TYR A 261 14.85 -3.15 -10.00
CA TYR A 261 15.48 -2.06 -9.24
C TYR A 261 16.76 -2.47 -8.50
N GLY A 262 17.04 -3.77 -8.40
CA GLY A 262 18.16 -4.31 -7.61
C GLY A 262 17.94 -4.26 -6.09
N GLY A 263 16.86 -3.68 -5.59
CA GLY A 263 16.55 -3.56 -4.16
C GLY A 263 15.07 -3.41 -3.87
N LYS A 264 14.71 -3.39 -2.57
CA LYS A 264 13.34 -3.14 -2.10
C LYS A 264 13.12 -1.62 -2.00
N HIS A 265 11.94 -1.15 -2.42
CA HIS A 265 11.50 0.26 -2.36
C HIS A 265 12.33 1.26 -3.19
N PHE A 266 13.08 0.79 -4.19
CA PHE A 266 13.87 1.65 -5.08
C PHE A 266 13.04 2.34 -6.16
N GLU A 267 11.74 2.14 -6.17
CA GLU A 267 10.77 2.89 -6.96
C GLU A 267 10.65 4.35 -6.50
N SER A 268 10.90 4.62 -5.22
CA SER A 268 10.90 5.98 -4.64
C SER A 268 12.27 6.36 -4.14
N ILE A 269 12.75 7.56 -4.53
CA ILE A 269 14.02 8.12 -4.05
C ILE A 269 13.94 8.38 -2.54
N PHE A 270 12.80 8.85 -2.05
CA PHE A 270 12.58 9.14 -0.64
C PHE A 270 12.59 7.87 0.22
N THR A 271 11.88 6.84 -0.20
CA THR A 271 11.76 5.59 0.57
C THR A 271 13.06 4.77 0.55
N ARG A 272 13.88 4.95 -0.49
CA ARG A 272 15.20 4.30 -0.60
C ARG A 272 16.23 4.89 0.37
N PHE A 273 16.11 6.17 0.72
CA PHE A 273 17.01 6.91 1.59
C PHE A 273 16.84 6.51 3.05
#